data_ac8b18622f76b1d3ca915a28e185dd10
#
_entry.id   ac8b18622f76b1d3ca915a28e185dd10
#
_cell.length_a   1.000
_cell.length_b   1.000
_cell.length_c   1.000
_cell.angle_alpha   90.00
_cell.angle_beta   90.00
_cell.angle_gamma   90.00
#
_symmetry.space_group_name_H-M   'P 1'
#
loop_
_entity.id
_entity.type
_entity.pdbx_description
1 polymer ?
#
loop_
_entity_poly.entity_id
_entity_poly.type
_entity_poly.pdbx_seq_one_letter_code
_entity_poly.pdbx_strand_id
1 'polypeptide(L)' 'MTKQELNTLSDLLLKLQEERLQEYRDEGYDIDRMDDEEIIELDDGDNLLQGLDIVFCVVQRIRGN' A
#
# COMPACT_ATOMS: atom_id res chain seq x y z
N MET A 1 21.17 -2.87 -0.14
CA MET A 1 20.45 -2.33 -1.31
C MET A 1 20.89 -0.90 -1.59
N THR A 2 21.03 -0.55 -2.85
CA THR A 2 21.32 0.82 -3.23
C THR A 2 20.06 1.69 -3.09
N LYS A 3 20.26 3.00 -3.09
CA LYS A 3 19.15 3.97 -3.03
C LYS A 3 18.20 3.79 -4.23
N GLN A 4 18.77 3.51 -5.40
CA GLN A 4 17.97 3.27 -6.60
C GLN A 4 17.12 2.00 -6.48
N GLU A 5 17.69 0.94 -5.94
CA GLU A 5 16.96 -0.32 -5.69
C GLU A 5 15.82 -0.10 -4.69
N LEU A 6 16.05 0.68 -3.64
CA LEU A 6 15.01 1.02 -2.68
C LEU A 6 13.89 1.84 -3.31
N ASN A 7 14.22 2.77 -4.19
CA ASN A 7 13.22 3.55 -4.91
C ASN A 7 12.39 2.66 -5.83
N THR A 8 13.02 1.74 -6.54
CA THR A 8 12.33 0.79 -7.40
C THR A 8 11.39 -0.11 -6.60
N LEU A 9 11.84 -0.60 -5.45
CA LEU A 9 11.02 -1.42 -4.56
C LEU A 9 9.83 -0.63 -4.03
N SER A 10 10.05 0.61 -3.64
CA SER A 10 8.98 1.50 -3.16
C SER A 10 7.90 1.70 -4.23
N ASP A 11 8.31 1.97 -5.46
CA ASP A 11 7.39 2.15 -6.57
C ASP A 11 6.59 0.87 -6.86
N LEU A 12 7.23 -0.28 -6.78
CA LEU A 12 6.57 -1.57 -6.98
C LEU A 12 5.53 -1.84 -5.89
N LEU A 13 5.86 -1.52 -4.63
CA LEU A 13 4.93 -1.68 -3.52
C LEU A 13 3.69 -0.80 -3.69
N LEU A 14 3.87 0.44 -4.12
CA LEU A 14 2.75 1.34 -4.40
C LEU A 14 1.87 0.82 -5.54
N LYS A 15 2.50 0.27 -6.57
CA LYS A 15 1.78 -0.32 -7.69
C LYS A 15 0.93 -1.51 -7.25
N LEU A 16 1.50 -2.40 -6.43
CA LEU A 16 0.78 -3.55 -5.90
C LEU A 16 -0.40 -3.12 -5.03
N GLN A 17 -0.20 -2.08 -4.23
CA GLN A 17 -1.26 -1.51 -3.39
C GLN A 17 -2.41 -0.98 -4.26
N GLU A 18 -2.09 -0.23 -5.32
CA GLU A 18 -3.10 0.29 -6.24
C GLU A 18 -3.86 -0.83 -6.96
N GLU A 19 -3.17 -1.87 -7.38
CA GLU A 19 -3.80 -3.03 -8.02
C GLU A 19 -4.79 -3.70 -7.06
N ARG A 20 -4.41 -3.84 -5.79
CA ARG A 20 -5.31 -4.43 -4.79
C ARG A 20 -6.52 -3.55 -4.53
N LEU A 21 -6.33 -2.24 -4.43
CA LEU A 21 -7.43 -1.31 -4.26
C LEU A 21 -8.35 -1.31 -5.47
N GLN A 22 -7.81 -1.49 -6.67
CA GLN A 22 -8.61 -1.58 -7.88
C GLN A 22 -9.52 -2.81 -7.86
N GLU A 23 -9.06 -3.93 -7.32
CA GLU A 23 -9.90 -5.11 -7.13
C GLU A 23 -11.11 -4.81 -6.25
N TYR A 24 -10.91 -4.02 -5.17
CA TYR A 24 -12.02 -3.58 -4.32
C TYR A 24 -12.99 -2.67 -5.08
N ARG A 25 -12.48 -1.75 -5.90
CA ARG A 25 -13.34 -0.89 -6.73
C ARG A 25 -14.19 -1.73 -7.68
N ASP A 26 -13.60 -2.76 -8.26
CA ASP A 26 -14.29 -3.68 -9.17
C ASP A 26 -15.39 -4.47 -8.46
N GLU A 27 -15.21 -4.73 -7.16
CA GLU A 27 -16.21 -5.40 -6.33
C GLU A 27 -17.34 -4.46 -5.86
N GLY A 28 -17.23 -3.16 -6.12
CA GLY A 28 -18.24 -2.17 -5.77
C GLY A 28 -17.90 -1.28 -4.60
N TYR A 29 -16.69 -1.37 -4.05
CA TYR A 29 -16.24 -0.46 -3.00
C TYR A 29 -15.92 0.92 -3.59
N ASP A 30 -16.40 1.96 -2.93
CA ASP A 30 -16.15 3.34 -3.34
C ASP A 30 -14.92 3.88 -2.60
N ILE A 31 -13.75 3.36 -2.98
CA ILE A 31 -12.48 3.69 -2.34
C ILE A 31 -12.21 5.20 -2.34
N ASP A 32 -12.56 5.88 -3.44
CA ASP A 32 -12.27 7.30 -3.62
C ASP A 32 -13.06 8.20 -2.66
N ARG A 33 -14.17 7.69 -2.11
CA ARG A 33 -15.02 8.42 -1.16
C ARG A 33 -14.82 7.99 0.29
N MET A 34 -13.99 6.98 0.51
CA MET A 34 -13.71 6.51 1.87
C MET A 34 -12.88 7.54 2.62
N ASP A 35 -13.21 7.75 3.89
CA ASP A 35 -12.37 8.56 4.77
C ASP A 35 -11.20 7.72 5.30
N ASP A 36 -10.29 8.35 6.05
CA ASP A 36 -9.08 7.69 6.53
C ASP A 36 -9.40 6.51 7.44
N GLU A 37 -10.44 6.61 8.28
CA GLU A 37 -10.83 5.52 9.17
C GLU A 37 -11.34 4.31 8.39
N GLU A 38 -12.16 4.54 7.37
CA GLU A 38 -12.69 3.47 6.53
C GLU A 38 -11.57 2.75 5.76
N ILE A 39 -10.60 3.51 5.26
CA ILE A 39 -9.45 2.95 4.56
C ILE A 39 -8.59 2.13 5.52
N ILE A 40 -8.36 2.61 6.74
CA ILE A 40 -7.62 1.88 7.76
C ILE A 40 -8.31 0.57 8.13
N GLU A 41 -9.63 0.58 8.28
CA GLU A 41 -10.40 -0.62 8.57
C GLU A 41 -10.31 -1.64 7.42
N LEU A 42 -10.38 -1.16 6.18
CA LEU A 42 -10.23 -2.00 5.01
C LEU A 42 -8.84 -2.63 4.98
N ASP A 43 -7.82 -1.83 5.23
CA ASP A 43 -6.41 -2.23 5.27
C ASP A 43 -6.18 -3.30 6.34
N ASP A 44 -6.71 -3.09 7.54
CA ASP A 44 -6.59 -4.03 8.66
C ASP A 44 -7.29 -5.36 8.38
N GLY A 45 -8.35 -5.35 7.61
CA GLY A 45 -9.07 -6.56 7.22
C GLY A 45 -8.46 -7.29 6.03
N ASP A 46 -7.46 -6.71 5.38
CA ASP A 46 -6.83 -7.27 4.19
C ASP A 46 -5.35 -7.56 4.47
N ASN A 47 -5.00 -8.83 4.55
CA ASN A 47 -3.64 -9.25 4.87
C ASN A 47 -2.61 -8.78 3.85
N LEU A 48 -2.99 -8.70 2.57
CA LEU A 48 -2.10 -8.23 1.53
C LEU A 48 -1.80 -6.73 1.68
N LEU A 49 -2.83 -5.92 1.85
CA LEU A 49 -2.66 -4.47 2.05
C LEU A 49 -1.87 -4.18 3.32
N GLN A 50 -2.17 -4.88 4.41
CA GLN A 50 -1.46 -4.73 5.67
C GLN A 50 0.01 -5.09 5.51
N GLY A 51 0.31 -6.18 4.84
CA GLY A 51 1.69 -6.61 4.56
C GLY A 51 2.45 -5.61 3.69
N LEU A 52 1.80 -5.09 2.65
CA LEU A 52 2.40 -4.08 1.78
C LEU A 52 2.72 -2.79 2.54
N ASP A 53 1.82 -2.38 3.42
CA ASP A 53 2.01 -1.19 4.23
C ASP A 53 3.20 -1.33 5.19
N ILE A 54 3.31 -2.48 5.85
CA ILE A 54 4.42 -2.77 6.75
C ILE A 54 5.75 -2.74 6.00
N VAL A 55 5.82 -3.40 4.85
CA VAL A 55 7.05 -3.44 4.04
C VAL A 55 7.39 -2.05 3.52
N PHE A 56 6.41 -1.30 3.08
CA PHE A 56 6.61 0.07 2.62
C PHE A 56 7.20 0.95 3.73
N CYS A 57 6.69 0.84 4.95
CA CYS A 57 7.22 1.58 6.11
C CYS A 57 8.67 1.21 6.39
N VAL A 58 9.03 -0.08 6.30
CA VAL A 58 10.42 -0.53 6.48
C VAL A 58 11.32 0.05 5.40
N VAL A 59 10.88 0.02 4.15
CA VAL A 59 11.65 0.59 3.02
C VAL A 59 11.90 2.08 3.22
N GLN A 60 10.89 2.83 3.63
CA GLN A 60 11.03 4.26 3.90
C GLN A 60 12.04 4.53 5.03
N ARG A 61 12.02 3.71 6.07
CA ARG A 61 12.97 3.82 7.18
C ARG A 61 14.40 3.56 6.72
N ILE A 62 14.61 2.54 5.90
CA ILE A 62 15.94 2.20 5.36
C ILE A 62 16.44 3.30 4.46
N ARG A 63 15.57 3.98 3.72
CA ARG A 63 15.96 5.10 2.85
C ARG A 63 16.49 6.31 3.62
N GLY A 64 16.37 6.30 4.94
CA GLY A 64 16.95 7.32 5.80
C GLY A 64 16.07 8.54 6.03
N ASN A 65 14.80 8.35 5.94
CA ASN A 65 13.85 9.42 6.22
C ASN A 65 13.39 9.38 7.66
#